data_b15dbb08605eb3a9193e88996bcbac42
#
_entry.id   b15dbb08605eb3a9193e88996bcbac42
#
_cell.length_a   1.000
_cell.length_b   1.000
_cell.length_c   1.000
_cell.angle_alpha   90.00
_cell.angle_beta   90.00
_cell.angle_gamma   90.00
#
_symmetry.space_group_name_H-M   'P 1'
#
loop_
_entity.id
_entity.type
_entity.pdbx_description
1 polymer ?
#
loop_
_entity_poly.entity_id
_entity_poly.type
_entity_poly.pdbx_seq_one_letter_code
_entity_poly.pdbx_strand_id
1 'polypeptide(L)'
;MVEIYTDGSSFTNIIEEASLIKGFTREAYAIRYRDKDKSLYVIAPYAGMMNFDGDLELMEDCLKALWDFNLKLGGVHGCPEVAKLCSDSFVKLFGGSVKFKTKDETGESYLFDEGKIKRCLFAGGCFWCIAQPFYDQNGVLRVLSGYAGGSELNPSYKEVKAQLTHHKECILVEYDSTKTDYTRMVDIYFENIDPFDDGGQYIDRGDSYAPAVFNSDTEEKKVVIEYKYQLSIECERECNLPILENAPFFMAEEEHQNYAIKNKEEFEKELIASGRKKL
;
A
#
# COMPACT_ATOMS: atom_id res chain seq x y z
N MET A 1 5.96 -19.93 15.96
CA MET A 1 5.35 -20.39 14.69
C MET A 1 4.25 -19.41 14.36
N VAL A 2 4.36 -18.70 13.25
CA VAL A 2 3.29 -17.82 12.77
C VAL A 2 2.29 -18.69 12.03
N GLU A 3 1.05 -18.67 12.48
CA GLU A 3 -0.04 -19.31 11.76
C GLU A 3 -0.82 -18.22 11.01
N ILE A 4 -0.92 -18.35 9.71
CA ILE A 4 -1.67 -17.43 8.87
C ILE A 4 -2.95 -18.15 8.44
N TYR A 5 -4.07 -17.55 8.75
CA TYR A 5 -5.39 -18.08 8.43
C TYR A 5 -6.07 -17.19 7.40
N THR A 6 -6.73 -17.82 6.44
CA THR A 6 -7.58 -17.14 5.48
C THR A 6 -9.03 -17.57 5.68
N ASP A 7 -9.96 -16.78 5.21
CA ASP A 7 -11.38 -17.05 5.27
C ASP A 7 -11.89 -17.92 4.10
N GLY A 8 -11.00 -18.72 3.50
CA GLY A 8 -11.35 -19.72 2.48
C GLY A 8 -10.58 -19.65 1.18
N SER A 9 -9.71 -18.68 0.98
CA SER A 9 -8.74 -18.67 -0.10
C SER A 9 -7.48 -19.46 0.28
N SER A 10 -6.65 -19.80 -0.68
CA SER A 10 -5.53 -20.72 -0.44
C SER A 10 -4.58 -20.23 0.65
N PHE A 11 -4.70 -20.86 1.79
CA PHE A 11 -3.90 -20.65 2.97
C PHE A 11 -2.39 -20.68 2.71
N THR A 12 -1.96 -21.53 1.79
CA THR A 12 -0.55 -21.75 1.46
C THR A 12 0.11 -20.50 0.88
N ASN A 13 -0.58 -19.80 -0.01
CA ASN A 13 -0.02 -18.64 -0.71
C ASN A 13 0.26 -17.48 0.25
N ILE A 14 -0.64 -17.25 1.20
CA ILE A 14 -0.49 -16.15 2.16
C ILE A 14 0.66 -16.40 3.15
N ILE A 15 0.91 -17.66 3.52
CA ILE A 15 2.07 -18.01 4.35
C ILE A 15 3.38 -17.73 3.60
N GLU A 16 3.41 -18.03 2.32
CA GLU A 16 4.56 -17.76 1.46
C GLU A 16 4.77 -16.25 1.30
N GLU A 17 3.71 -15.50 1.01
CA GLU A 17 3.73 -14.03 0.92
C GLU A 17 4.25 -13.39 2.20
N ALA A 18 3.66 -13.73 3.33
CA ALA A 18 4.08 -13.18 4.62
C ALA A 18 5.53 -13.50 4.96
N SER A 19 6.04 -14.64 4.52
CA SER A 19 7.44 -15.01 4.72
C SER A 19 8.44 -14.22 3.89
N LEU A 20 7.97 -13.56 2.83
CA LEU A 20 8.78 -12.73 1.94
C LEU A 20 8.87 -11.28 2.43
N ILE A 21 8.01 -10.88 3.35
CA ILE A 21 8.07 -9.54 3.95
C ILE A 21 9.34 -9.48 4.82
N LYS A 22 10.23 -8.55 4.48
CA LYS A 22 11.48 -8.35 5.23
C LYS A 22 11.18 -7.98 6.69
N GLY A 23 11.84 -8.64 7.62
CA GLY A 23 11.63 -8.46 9.06
C GLY A 23 10.47 -9.30 9.63
N PHE A 24 9.69 -9.95 8.77
CA PHE A 24 8.62 -10.82 9.21
C PHE A 24 9.16 -12.21 9.56
N THR A 25 9.06 -12.61 10.81
CA THR A 25 9.47 -13.94 11.23
C THR A 25 8.24 -14.79 11.52
N ARG A 26 8.22 -16.01 10.96
CA ARG A 26 7.13 -16.97 11.13
C ARG A 26 6.97 -17.48 12.58
N GLU A 27 7.82 -17.06 13.47
CA GLU A 27 7.95 -17.71 14.77
C GLU A 27 7.12 -17.05 15.87
N ALA A 28 6.66 -15.81 15.69
CA ALA A 28 6.14 -15.01 16.78
C ALA A 28 4.63 -14.75 16.76
N TYR A 29 3.95 -14.78 15.63
CA TYR A 29 2.56 -14.31 15.54
C TYR A 29 1.70 -15.20 14.65
N ALA A 30 0.40 -15.29 14.96
CA ALA A 30 -0.60 -15.75 14.03
C ALA A 30 -1.21 -14.53 13.32
N ILE A 31 -1.30 -14.60 12.02
CA ILE A 31 -1.86 -13.56 11.20
C ILE A 31 -3.03 -14.14 10.43
N ARG A 32 -4.17 -13.47 10.51
CA ARG A 32 -5.35 -13.84 9.76
C ARG A 32 -5.60 -12.83 8.65
N TYR A 33 -5.56 -13.29 7.43
CA TYR A 33 -5.92 -12.50 6.27
C TYR A 33 -7.40 -12.72 5.92
N ARG A 34 -8.11 -11.63 5.62
CA ARG A 34 -9.49 -11.68 5.17
C ARG A 34 -9.57 -11.13 3.75
N ASP A 35 -9.83 -12.00 2.78
CA ASP A 35 -9.94 -11.63 1.37
C ASP A 35 -11.04 -10.61 1.09
N LYS A 36 -12.14 -10.71 1.80
CA LYS A 36 -13.34 -9.88 1.56
C LYS A 36 -13.07 -8.38 1.65
N ASP A 37 -12.26 -7.96 2.61
CA ASP A 37 -11.94 -6.55 2.87
C ASP A 37 -10.44 -6.26 2.78
N LYS A 38 -9.65 -7.23 2.29
CA LYS A 38 -8.19 -7.12 2.20
C LYS A 38 -7.54 -6.70 3.52
N SER A 39 -8.10 -7.18 4.63
CA SER A 39 -7.63 -6.85 5.97
C SER A 39 -6.81 -7.96 6.57
N LEU A 40 -5.80 -7.56 7.32
CA LEU A 40 -4.96 -8.46 8.09
C LEU A 40 -5.30 -8.35 9.57
N TYR A 41 -5.39 -9.50 10.23
CA TYR A 41 -5.57 -9.60 11.67
C TYR A 41 -4.32 -10.20 12.27
N VAL A 42 -3.65 -9.47 13.13
CA VAL A 42 -2.57 -10.03 13.95
C VAL A 42 -3.21 -10.77 15.12
N ILE A 43 -2.96 -12.07 15.20
CA ILE A 43 -3.43 -12.89 16.28
C ILE A 43 -2.26 -13.07 17.24
N ALA A 44 -2.42 -12.64 18.47
CA ALA A 44 -1.42 -12.85 19.49
C ALA A 44 -1.18 -14.37 19.70
N PRO A 45 0.04 -14.79 19.95
CA PRO A 45 0.36 -16.20 20.14
C PRO A 45 -0.46 -16.78 21.27
N TYR A 46 -0.86 -18.04 21.12
CA TYR A 46 -1.56 -18.78 22.16
C TYR A 46 -0.72 -18.79 23.45
N ALA A 47 -1.35 -18.42 24.54
CA ALA A 47 -0.72 -18.52 25.86
C ALA A 47 -0.19 -19.94 26.07
N GLY A 48 1.12 -20.10 26.15
CA GLY A 48 1.81 -21.37 26.35
C GLY A 48 2.57 -21.93 25.15
N MET A 49 2.41 -21.42 23.94
CA MET A 49 3.17 -21.90 22.77
C MET A 49 4.37 -21.03 22.41
N MET A 50 4.51 -19.86 23.00
CA MET A 50 5.66 -19.00 22.76
C MET A 50 6.06 -18.22 24.00
N ASN A 51 7.32 -18.33 24.35
CA ASN A 51 8.01 -17.30 25.11
C ASN A 51 8.06 -16.06 24.25
N PHE A 52 7.00 -15.26 24.33
CA PHE A 52 7.06 -13.88 23.92
C PHE A 52 7.80 -13.15 25.04
N ASP A 53 9.11 -13.27 25.07
CA ASP A 53 9.98 -12.60 26.03
C ASP A 53 10.04 -11.08 25.83
N GLY A 54 8.92 -10.53 25.33
CA GLY A 54 8.75 -9.09 25.17
C GLY A 54 9.62 -8.49 24.08
N ASP A 55 9.93 -9.24 23.02
CA ASP A 55 10.65 -8.71 21.86
C ASP A 55 9.77 -7.70 21.10
N LEU A 56 9.72 -6.50 21.69
CA LEU A 56 9.00 -5.36 21.15
C LEU A 56 9.55 -4.93 19.78
N GLU A 57 10.85 -5.07 19.56
CA GLU A 57 11.51 -4.69 18.32
C GLU A 57 11.01 -5.57 17.18
N LEU A 58 10.94 -6.87 17.39
CA LEU A 58 10.39 -7.80 16.41
C LEU A 58 8.92 -7.52 16.10
N MET A 59 8.11 -7.20 17.11
CA MET A 59 6.71 -6.84 16.90
C MET A 59 6.57 -5.55 16.09
N GLU A 60 7.34 -4.53 16.41
CA GLU A 60 7.35 -3.26 15.69
C GLU A 60 7.80 -3.46 14.24
N ASP A 61 8.79 -4.30 13.98
CA ASP A 61 9.25 -4.63 12.63
C ASP A 61 8.20 -5.39 11.83
N CYS A 62 7.49 -6.33 12.45
CA CYS A 62 6.36 -7.00 11.81
C CYS A 62 5.24 -6.01 11.46
N LEU A 63 4.88 -5.11 12.37
CA LEU A 63 3.84 -4.11 12.13
C LEU A 63 4.25 -3.15 11.01
N LYS A 64 5.51 -2.73 10.96
CA LYS A 64 6.03 -1.90 9.85
C LYS A 64 5.97 -2.63 8.52
N ALA A 65 6.41 -3.91 8.48
CA ALA A 65 6.36 -4.71 7.27
C ALA A 65 4.93 -4.87 6.75
N LEU A 66 3.96 -5.13 7.62
CA LEU A 66 2.54 -5.20 7.26
C LEU A 66 2.00 -3.86 6.75
N TRP A 67 2.42 -2.78 7.37
CA TRP A 67 2.07 -1.42 6.93
C TRP A 67 2.63 -1.14 5.53
N ASP A 68 3.90 -1.45 5.31
CA ASP A 68 4.58 -1.25 4.03
C ASP A 68 3.98 -2.13 2.91
N PHE A 69 3.42 -3.30 3.29
CA PHE A 69 2.69 -4.17 2.38
C PHE A 69 1.28 -3.66 2.02
N ASN A 70 0.90 -2.50 2.53
CA ASN A 70 -0.40 -1.86 2.32
C ASN A 70 -1.60 -2.75 2.71
N LEU A 71 -1.42 -3.58 3.70
CA LEU A 71 -2.50 -4.38 4.24
C LEU A 71 -3.19 -3.65 5.39
N LYS A 72 -4.50 -3.62 5.34
CA LYS A 72 -5.29 -3.02 6.40
C LYS A 72 -5.23 -3.91 7.63
N LEU A 73 -4.74 -3.35 8.74
CA LEU A 73 -4.82 -4.03 10.02
C LEU A 73 -6.27 -4.01 10.51
N GLY A 74 -6.92 -5.18 10.47
CA GLY A 74 -8.33 -5.31 10.84
C GLY A 74 -8.56 -5.50 12.32
N GLY A 75 -7.58 -6.04 13.04
CA GLY A 75 -7.68 -6.27 14.48
C GLY A 75 -6.60 -7.19 15.03
N VAL A 76 -6.57 -7.31 16.34
CA VAL A 76 -5.73 -8.25 17.08
C VAL A 76 -6.62 -9.15 17.91
N HIS A 77 -6.43 -10.46 17.80
CA HIS A 77 -7.11 -11.47 18.57
C HIS A 77 -6.11 -12.25 19.41
N GLY A 78 -6.47 -12.69 20.60
CA GLY A 78 -5.68 -13.62 21.39
C GLY A 78 -5.42 -13.16 22.81
N CYS A 79 -4.24 -13.49 23.34
CA CYS A 79 -3.86 -13.16 24.72
C CYS A 79 -3.97 -11.64 24.96
N PRO A 80 -4.78 -11.18 25.95
CA PRO A 80 -5.03 -9.76 26.17
C PRO A 80 -3.76 -8.93 26.37
N GLU A 81 -2.75 -9.49 27.01
CA GLU A 81 -1.49 -8.80 27.29
C GLU A 81 -0.69 -8.53 26.01
N VAL A 82 -0.58 -9.53 25.13
CA VAL A 82 0.12 -9.39 23.85
C VAL A 82 -0.71 -8.57 22.87
N ALA A 83 -2.03 -8.70 22.88
CA ALA A 83 -2.92 -7.87 22.08
C ALA A 83 -2.79 -6.40 22.47
N LYS A 84 -2.72 -6.10 23.78
CA LYS A 84 -2.48 -4.74 24.27
C LYS A 84 -1.10 -4.22 23.84
N LEU A 85 -0.06 -5.04 23.94
CA LEU A 85 1.29 -4.68 23.54
C LEU A 85 1.36 -4.34 22.03
N CYS A 86 0.75 -5.18 21.19
CA CYS A 86 0.66 -4.95 19.77
C CYS A 86 -0.10 -3.64 19.45
N SER A 87 -1.18 -3.38 20.19
CA SER A 87 -1.97 -2.15 20.04
C SER A 87 -1.19 -0.91 20.44
N ASP A 88 -0.46 -0.98 21.55
CA ASP A 88 0.38 0.12 22.03
C ASP A 88 1.52 0.42 21.01
N SER A 89 2.15 -0.63 20.47
CA SER A 89 3.18 -0.51 19.42
C SER A 89 2.62 0.08 18.13
N PHE A 90 1.42 -0.35 17.71
CA PHE A 90 0.76 0.23 16.54
C PHE A 90 0.51 1.73 16.71
N VAL A 91 -0.05 2.15 17.83
CA VAL A 91 -0.32 3.56 18.13
C VAL A 91 0.99 4.37 18.20
N LYS A 92 2.06 3.79 18.75
CA LYS A 92 3.38 4.42 18.81
C LYS A 92 3.97 4.65 17.41
N LEU A 93 3.86 3.66 16.52
CA LEU A 93 4.47 3.70 15.18
C LEU A 93 3.71 4.56 14.19
N PHE A 94 2.38 4.44 14.17
CA PHE A 94 1.53 4.99 13.12
C PHE A 94 0.55 6.05 13.63
N GLY A 95 0.51 6.27 14.92
CA GLY A 95 -0.55 7.10 15.53
C GLY A 95 -1.90 6.41 15.48
N GLY A 96 -2.97 7.17 15.67
CA GLY A 96 -4.30 6.62 15.60
C GLY A 96 -4.85 6.14 16.93
N SER A 97 -5.84 5.28 16.86
CA SER A 97 -6.50 4.72 18.02
C SER A 97 -6.77 3.23 17.85
N VAL A 98 -6.82 2.53 18.96
CA VAL A 98 -7.24 1.14 18.99
C VAL A 98 -8.56 1.06 19.72
N LYS A 99 -9.60 0.61 19.05
CA LYS A 99 -10.92 0.41 19.63
C LYS A 99 -11.11 -1.04 19.99
N PHE A 100 -11.62 -1.25 21.18
CA PHE A 100 -11.99 -2.56 21.67
C PHE A 100 -13.29 -3.04 20.99
N LYS A 101 -13.28 -4.22 20.41
CA LYS A 101 -14.48 -4.87 19.89
C LYS A 101 -14.91 -5.98 20.84
N THR A 102 -16.19 -6.12 21.05
CA THR A 102 -16.81 -7.14 21.90
C THR A 102 -16.26 -8.55 21.67
N LYS A 103 -16.18 -9.31 22.76
CA LYS A 103 -15.76 -10.71 22.79
C LYS A 103 -16.45 -11.54 21.71
N ASP A 104 -15.65 -12.19 20.89
CA ASP A 104 -16.06 -13.39 20.18
C ASP A 104 -15.66 -14.65 20.98
N GLU A 105 -15.94 -15.84 20.43
CA GLU A 105 -15.62 -17.12 21.08
C GLU A 105 -14.13 -17.34 21.36
N THR A 106 -13.26 -16.49 20.81
CA THR A 106 -11.80 -16.60 20.88
C THR A 106 -11.14 -15.60 21.82
N GLY A 107 -11.88 -14.63 22.37
CA GLY A 107 -11.39 -13.61 23.28
C GLY A 107 -11.65 -12.16 22.84
N GLU A 108 -10.84 -11.25 23.34
CA GLU A 108 -10.97 -9.81 23.08
C GLU A 108 -10.35 -9.44 21.75
N SER A 109 -11.08 -8.69 20.94
CA SER A 109 -10.61 -8.18 19.64
C SER A 109 -10.37 -6.68 19.70
N TYR A 110 -9.25 -6.24 19.14
CA TYR A 110 -8.91 -4.84 19.00
C TYR A 110 -9.02 -4.43 17.53
N LEU A 111 -9.73 -3.34 17.26
CA LEU A 111 -9.78 -2.72 15.94
C LEU A 111 -8.80 -1.57 15.88
N PHE A 112 -8.00 -1.53 14.84
CA PHE A 112 -7.06 -0.45 14.58
C PHE A 112 -7.73 0.63 13.73
N ASP A 113 -7.50 1.87 14.14
CA ASP A 113 -7.79 3.05 13.34
C ASP A 113 -6.45 3.67 12.97
N GLU A 114 -6.17 3.80 11.68
CA GLU A 114 -4.92 4.37 11.16
C GLU A 114 -4.69 5.82 11.62
N GLY A 115 -5.73 6.46 12.15
CA GLY A 115 -5.64 7.77 12.79
C GLY A 115 -5.25 8.87 11.82
N LYS A 116 -4.15 9.57 12.09
CA LYS A 116 -3.71 10.73 11.31
C LYS A 116 -2.92 10.34 10.06
N ILE A 117 -2.26 9.21 10.07
CA ILE A 117 -1.50 8.74 8.91
C ILE A 117 -2.45 7.97 8.00
N LYS A 118 -2.57 8.46 6.78
CA LYS A 118 -3.37 7.84 5.72
C LYS A 118 -2.48 7.42 4.57
N ARG A 119 -2.99 6.53 3.72
CA ARG A 119 -2.27 6.01 2.57
C ARG A 119 -3.14 6.04 1.33
N CYS A 120 -2.52 6.27 0.18
CA CYS A 120 -3.14 6.07 -1.12
C CYS A 120 -2.17 5.37 -2.07
N LEU A 121 -2.71 4.61 -3.01
CA LEU A 121 -1.97 3.77 -3.93
C LEU A 121 -2.37 4.11 -5.36
N PHE A 122 -1.40 4.54 -6.16
CA PHE A 122 -1.60 5.01 -7.53
C PHE A 122 -0.67 4.30 -8.52
N ALA A 123 -1.19 3.96 -9.69
CA ALA A 123 -0.42 3.52 -10.86
C ALA A 123 -0.55 4.57 -11.96
N GLY A 124 0.51 4.87 -12.72
CA GLY A 124 0.46 5.91 -13.77
C GLY A 124 1.76 6.05 -14.55
N GLY A 125 2.18 4.99 -15.23
CA GLY A 125 3.44 4.92 -15.95
C GLY A 125 4.61 4.63 -15.04
N CYS A 126 5.79 5.14 -15.38
CA CYS A 126 7.00 4.97 -14.58
C CYS A 126 6.81 5.51 -13.16
N PHE A 127 6.99 4.66 -12.16
CA PHE A 127 6.79 5.02 -10.74
C PHE A 127 7.75 6.12 -10.25
N TRP A 128 8.93 6.29 -10.84
CA TRP A 128 9.81 7.42 -10.51
C TRP A 128 9.19 8.75 -10.92
N CYS A 129 8.51 8.76 -12.06
CA CYS A 129 7.88 9.95 -12.62
C CYS A 129 6.66 10.39 -11.81
N ILE A 130 5.81 9.44 -11.42
CA ILE A 130 4.63 9.76 -10.62
C ILE A 130 4.96 9.97 -9.13
N ALA A 131 6.10 9.47 -8.62
CA ALA A 131 6.54 9.73 -7.25
C ALA A 131 7.05 11.15 -7.04
N GLN A 132 7.78 11.68 -8.01
CA GLN A 132 8.48 12.96 -7.89
C GLN A 132 7.59 14.14 -7.48
N PRO A 133 6.36 14.32 -8.00
CA PRO A 133 5.49 15.43 -7.60
C PRO A 133 5.04 15.40 -6.14
N PHE A 134 5.10 14.24 -5.48
CA PHE A 134 4.67 14.08 -4.09
C PHE A 134 5.75 14.38 -3.07
N TYR A 135 7.05 14.35 -3.43
CA TYR A 135 8.13 14.44 -2.45
C TYR A 135 8.13 15.75 -1.64
N ASP A 136 7.80 16.87 -2.25
CA ASP A 136 7.84 18.19 -1.61
C ASP A 136 6.45 18.68 -1.18
N GLN A 137 5.44 17.82 -1.18
CA GLN A 137 4.08 18.22 -0.82
C GLN A 137 3.92 18.31 0.70
N ASN A 138 3.28 19.40 1.14
CA ASN A 138 2.98 19.58 2.56
C ASN A 138 2.08 18.45 3.07
N GLY A 139 2.49 17.81 4.15
CA GLY A 139 1.77 16.71 4.76
C GLY A 139 2.09 15.32 4.20
N VAL A 140 2.79 15.21 3.07
CA VAL A 140 3.32 13.92 2.61
C VAL A 140 4.48 13.51 3.50
N LEU A 141 4.43 12.32 4.03
CA LEU A 141 5.41 11.76 4.96
C LEU A 141 6.40 10.84 4.25
N ARG A 142 5.89 10.04 3.32
CA ARG A 142 6.68 9.03 2.61
C ARG A 142 6.04 8.69 1.27
N VAL A 143 6.87 8.45 0.26
CA VAL A 143 6.47 7.92 -1.04
C VAL A 143 7.32 6.72 -1.35
N LEU A 144 6.71 5.57 -1.56
CA LEU A 144 7.37 4.31 -1.89
C LEU A 144 7.04 3.93 -3.33
N SER A 145 8.06 3.55 -4.09
CA SER A 145 7.91 2.92 -5.40
C SER A 145 7.71 1.42 -5.24
N GLY A 146 6.83 0.82 -6.02
CA GLY A 146 6.56 -0.62 -5.93
C GLY A 146 5.57 -1.13 -6.96
N TYR A 147 4.97 -2.26 -6.66
CA TYR A 147 4.12 -3.01 -7.57
C TYR A 147 2.82 -3.41 -6.88
N ALA A 148 1.70 -3.33 -7.60
CA ALA A 148 0.40 -3.77 -7.10
C ALA A 148 -0.53 -4.20 -8.24
N GLY A 149 -1.59 -4.91 -7.89
CA GLY A 149 -2.68 -5.29 -8.80
C GLY A 149 -2.56 -6.65 -9.47
N GLY A 150 -1.38 -7.25 -9.46
CA GLY A 150 -1.16 -8.62 -9.92
C GLY A 150 -1.44 -9.66 -8.84
N SER A 151 -1.42 -10.92 -9.25
CA SER A 151 -1.57 -12.09 -8.38
C SER A 151 -0.22 -12.74 -8.03
N GLU A 152 0.82 -12.33 -8.71
CA GLU A 152 2.17 -12.87 -8.54
C GLU A 152 2.77 -12.37 -7.24
N LEU A 153 3.45 -13.25 -6.54
CA LEU A 153 4.06 -12.96 -5.25
C LEU A 153 5.45 -12.36 -5.42
N ASN A 154 5.73 -11.29 -4.68
CA ASN A 154 7.03 -10.67 -4.63
C ASN A 154 7.66 -10.44 -6.02
N PRO A 155 6.96 -9.75 -6.93
CA PRO A 155 7.42 -9.52 -8.29
C PRO A 155 8.71 -8.70 -8.29
N SER A 156 9.63 -8.99 -9.20
CA SER A 156 10.83 -8.19 -9.43
C SER A 156 10.58 -7.11 -10.49
N TYR A 157 11.37 -6.05 -10.45
CA TYR A 157 11.35 -5.01 -11.49
C TYR A 157 11.48 -5.58 -12.91
N LYS A 158 12.35 -6.56 -13.09
CA LYS A 158 12.57 -7.18 -14.41
C LYS A 158 11.33 -7.89 -14.93
N GLU A 159 10.59 -8.58 -14.08
CA GLU A 159 9.36 -9.28 -14.44
C GLU A 159 8.23 -8.30 -14.79
N VAL A 160 8.04 -7.29 -13.96
CA VAL A 160 7.00 -6.27 -14.18
C VAL A 160 7.28 -5.48 -15.46
N LYS A 161 8.50 -4.98 -15.63
CA LYS A 161 8.92 -4.24 -16.83
C LYS A 161 8.82 -5.08 -18.10
N ALA A 162 9.09 -6.37 -18.02
CA ALA A 162 8.98 -7.30 -19.15
C ALA A 162 7.53 -7.73 -19.43
N GLN A 163 6.53 -7.20 -18.71
CA GLN A 163 5.11 -7.57 -18.83
C GLN A 163 4.85 -9.06 -18.56
N LEU A 164 5.64 -9.68 -17.70
CA LEU A 164 5.52 -11.10 -17.33
C LEU A 164 4.60 -11.30 -16.12
N THR A 165 4.18 -10.21 -15.49
CA THR A 165 3.24 -10.18 -14.36
C THR A 165 2.05 -9.31 -14.71
N HIS A 166 0.99 -9.38 -13.88
CA HIS A 166 -0.17 -8.48 -13.97
C HIS A 166 -0.05 -7.26 -13.04
N HIS A 167 1.12 -7.10 -12.42
CA HIS A 167 1.39 -5.94 -11.57
C HIS A 167 1.60 -4.67 -12.39
N LYS A 168 1.16 -3.56 -11.82
CA LYS A 168 1.48 -2.21 -12.31
C LYS A 168 2.61 -1.63 -11.49
N GLU A 169 3.45 -0.79 -12.12
CA GLU A 169 4.31 0.13 -11.38
C GLU A 169 3.43 1.13 -10.64
N CYS A 170 3.62 1.19 -9.33
CA CYS A 170 2.78 1.96 -8.43
C CYS A 170 3.60 2.79 -7.47
N ILE A 171 2.96 3.80 -6.89
CA ILE A 171 3.45 4.49 -5.70
C ILE A 171 2.48 4.34 -4.56
N LEU A 172 3.02 4.06 -3.36
CA LEU A 172 2.30 4.15 -2.10
C LEU A 172 2.70 5.45 -1.42
N VAL A 173 1.73 6.35 -1.23
CA VAL A 173 1.93 7.65 -0.58
C VAL A 173 1.34 7.61 0.81
N GLU A 174 2.16 7.92 1.81
CA GLU A 174 1.72 8.14 3.19
C GLU A 174 1.64 9.64 3.47
N TYR A 175 0.55 10.07 4.07
CA TYR A 175 0.33 11.47 4.38
C TYR A 175 -0.32 11.70 5.75
N ASP A 176 -0.03 12.84 6.35
CA ASP A 176 -0.64 13.34 7.59
C ASP A 176 -1.98 14.02 7.26
N SER A 177 -3.08 13.35 7.56
CA SER A 177 -4.44 13.83 7.28
C SER A 177 -4.84 15.08 8.07
N THR A 178 -4.00 15.55 8.99
CA THR A 178 -4.18 16.85 9.67
C THR A 178 -3.58 18.02 8.89
N LYS A 179 -2.78 17.75 7.86
CA LYS A 179 -2.07 18.76 7.05
C LYS A 179 -2.50 18.77 5.60
N THR A 180 -2.97 17.64 5.11
CA THR A 180 -3.44 17.43 3.74
C THR A 180 -4.54 16.38 3.72
N ASP A 181 -5.18 16.16 2.60
CA ASP A 181 -6.26 15.20 2.46
C ASP A 181 -6.14 14.34 1.18
N TYR A 182 -7.02 13.36 1.06
CA TYR A 182 -7.06 12.47 -0.09
C TYR A 182 -7.34 13.22 -1.39
N THR A 183 -8.18 14.26 -1.35
CA THR A 183 -8.49 15.09 -2.52
C THR A 183 -7.21 15.71 -3.09
N ARG A 184 -6.36 16.27 -2.24
CA ARG A 184 -5.08 16.82 -2.68
C ARG A 184 -4.16 15.75 -3.28
N MET A 185 -4.16 14.54 -2.75
CA MET A 185 -3.38 13.42 -3.34
C MET A 185 -3.89 13.07 -4.73
N VAL A 186 -5.20 13.06 -4.91
CA VAL A 186 -5.85 12.82 -6.21
C VAL A 186 -5.54 13.95 -7.19
N ASP A 187 -5.58 15.22 -6.78
CA ASP A 187 -5.19 16.37 -7.61
C ASP A 187 -3.79 16.19 -8.15
N ILE A 188 -2.80 15.95 -7.27
CA ILE A 188 -1.40 15.77 -7.65
C ILE A 188 -1.26 14.62 -8.66
N TYR A 189 -1.95 13.52 -8.42
CA TYR A 189 -1.90 12.35 -9.31
C TYR A 189 -2.41 12.70 -10.71
N PHE A 190 -3.61 13.28 -10.82
CA PHE A 190 -4.21 13.60 -12.10
C PHE A 190 -3.48 14.73 -12.85
N GLU A 191 -2.84 15.67 -12.16
CA GLU A 191 -1.99 16.70 -12.75
C GLU A 191 -0.74 16.13 -13.46
N ASN A 192 -0.33 14.90 -13.11
CA ASN A 192 0.94 14.32 -13.55
C ASN A 192 0.82 13.07 -14.42
N ILE A 193 -0.40 12.73 -14.85
CA ILE A 193 -0.68 11.65 -15.79
C ILE A 193 -1.57 12.13 -16.95
N ASP A 194 -1.63 11.35 -18.03
CA ASP A 194 -2.74 11.41 -18.98
C ASP A 194 -3.81 10.37 -18.57
N PRO A 195 -4.92 10.79 -17.97
CA PRO A 195 -5.94 9.87 -17.49
C PRO A 195 -6.78 9.24 -18.61
N PHE A 196 -6.56 9.65 -19.84
CA PHE A 196 -7.22 9.15 -21.05
C PHE A 196 -6.37 8.12 -21.80
N ASP A 197 -5.11 7.94 -21.42
CA ASP A 197 -4.20 6.96 -22.04
C ASP A 197 -4.18 5.68 -21.22
N ASP A 198 -5.04 4.75 -21.57
CA ASP A 198 -5.20 3.46 -20.91
C ASP A 198 -4.10 2.42 -21.26
N GLY A 199 -3.28 2.72 -22.26
CA GLY A 199 -2.19 1.84 -22.72
C GLY A 199 -0.83 2.12 -22.09
N GLY A 200 -0.73 3.05 -21.14
CA GLY A 200 0.52 3.47 -20.50
C GLY A 200 0.66 4.98 -20.42
N GLN A 201 1.89 5.47 -20.25
CA GLN A 201 2.17 6.91 -20.16
C GLN A 201 3.41 7.25 -20.99
N TYR A 202 3.28 8.21 -21.91
CA TYR A 202 4.38 8.63 -22.81
C TYR A 202 5.01 7.45 -23.55
N ILE A 203 6.31 7.23 -23.34
CA ILE A 203 7.07 6.11 -23.96
C ILE A 203 6.92 4.79 -23.21
N ASP A 204 6.43 4.83 -21.97
CA ASP A 204 6.23 3.64 -21.14
C ASP A 204 4.88 3.02 -21.48
N ARG A 205 4.91 1.87 -22.16
CA ARG A 205 3.73 1.24 -22.74
C ARG A 205 3.50 -0.17 -22.20
N GLY A 206 2.25 -0.55 -22.12
CA GLY A 206 1.81 -1.86 -21.64
C GLY A 206 1.08 -1.81 -20.32
N ASP A 207 0.54 -2.94 -19.88
CA ASP A 207 -0.32 -3.03 -18.69
C ASP A 207 0.36 -2.56 -17.39
N SER A 208 1.66 -2.85 -17.23
CA SER A 208 2.42 -2.40 -16.06
C SER A 208 2.53 -0.88 -15.93
N TYR A 209 2.29 -0.13 -17.01
CA TYR A 209 2.34 1.33 -17.06
C TYR A 209 0.97 2.00 -17.23
N ALA A 210 -0.09 1.21 -17.30
CA ALA A 210 -1.44 1.75 -17.42
C ALA A 210 -1.89 2.42 -16.12
N PRO A 211 -2.52 3.62 -16.18
CA PRO A 211 -2.93 4.33 -14.99
C PRO A 211 -4.09 3.65 -14.28
N ALA A 212 -4.08 3.71 -12.95
CA ALA A 212 -5.16 3.23 -12.10
C ALA A 212 -5.08 3.85 -10.71
N VAL A 213 -6.22 3.97 -10.05
CA VAL A 213 -6.32 4.29 -8.62
C VAL A 213 -6.75 3.02 -7.89
N PHE A 214 -6.01 2.65 -6.84
CA PHE A 214 -6.41 1.53 -5.97
C PHE A 214 -7.08 2.09 -4.73
N ASN A 215 -8.34 1.79 -4.55
CA ASN A 215 -9.08 2.25 -3.39
C ASN A 215 -10.29 1.36 -3.10
N SER A 216 -10.50 1.00 -1.85
CA SER A 216 -11.66 0.25 -1.37
C SER A 216 -12.56 1.08 -0.46
N ASP A 217 -12.15 2.30 -0.09
CA ASP A 217 -12.97 3.19 0.72
C ASP A 217 -14.05 3.88 -0.13
N THR A 218 -15.29 3.84 0.34
CA THR A 218 -16.44 4.34 -0.42
C THR A 218 -16.42 5.87 -0.57
N GLU A 219 -15.97 6.61 0.45
CA GLU A 219 -15.96 8.07 0.39
C GLU A 219 -14.80 8.57 -0.48
N GLU A 220 -13.65 7.95 -0.36
CA GLU A 220 -12.50 8.27 -1.21
C GLU A 220 -12.76 7.91 -2.68
N LYS A 221 -13.43 6.79 -2.98
CA LYS A 221 -13.88 6.46 -4.35
C LYS A 221 -14.75 7.57 -4.96
N LYS A 222 -15.59 8.23 -4.17
CA LYS A 222 -16.41 9.35 -4.66
C LYS A 222 -15.56 10.53 -5.14
N VAL A 223 -14.47 10.82 -4.45
CA VAL A 223 -13.53 11.88 -4.87
C VAL A 223 -12.97 11.58 -6.26
N VAL A 224 -12.52 10.35 -6.49
CA VAL A 224 -11.97 9.96 -7.81
C VAL A 224 -13.04 9.97 -8.89
N ILE A 225 -14.26 9.49 -8.58
CA ILE A 225 -15.39 9.48 -9.52
C ILE A 225 -15.75 10.91 -9.94
N GLU A 226 -15.84 11.81 -8.97
CA GLU A 226 -16.15 13.23 -9.24
C GLU A 226 -15.05 13.87 -10.10
N TYR A 227 -13.79 13.61 -9.79
CA TYR A 227 -12.66 14.12 -10.57
C TYR A 227 -12.72 13.64 -12.04
N LYS A 228 -12.94 12.35 -12.26
CA LYS A 228 -13.13 11.77 -13.60
C LYS A 228 -14.30 12.39 -14.34
N TYR A 229 -15.41 12.65 -13.63
CA TYR A 229 -16.60 13.26 -14.19
C TYR A 229 -16.30 14.70 -14.67
N GLN A 230 -15.65 15.50 -13.86
CA GLN A 230 -15.26 16.87 -14.22
C GLN A 230 -14.30 16.88 -15.41
N LEU A 231 -13.27 16.04 -15.41
CA LEU A 231 -12.36 15.89 -16.55
C LEU A 231 -13.09 15.46 -17.83
N SER A 232 -14.07 14.58 -17.71
CA SER A 232 -14.84 14.13 -18.87
C SER A 232 -15.65 15.26 -19.51
N ILE A 233 -16.18 16.18 -18.68
CA ILE A 233 -16.88 17.37 -19.17
C ILE A 233 -15.89 18.35 -19.79
N GLU A 234 -14.80 18.67 -19.12
CA GLU A 234 -13.81 19.66 -19.56
C GLU A 234 -13.13 19.26 -20.87
N CYS A 235 -12.84 17.98 -21.03
CA CYS A 235 -12.15 17.45 -22.21
C CYS A 235 -13.10 16.94 -23.29
N GLU A 236 -14.41 17.00 -23.09
CA GLU A 236 -15.44 16.43 -23.99
C GLU A 236 -15.15 14.96 -24.37
N ARG A 237 -14.56 14.21 -23.43
CA ARG A 237 -14.12 12.82 -23.62
C ARG A 237 -14.31 12.04 -22.33
N GLU A 238 -14.85 10.82 -22.42
CA GLU A 238 -15.04 9.96 -21.25
C GLU A 238 -13.70 9.53 -20.64
N CYS A 239 -13.51 9.81 -19.34
CA CYS A 239 -12.36 9.36 -18.56
C CYS A 239 -12.61 7.97 -17.99
N ASN A 240 -12.03 6.94 -18.61
CA ASN A 240 -12.21 5.54 -18.24
C ASN A 240 -11.14 5.02 -17.28
N LEU A 241 -10.32 5.90 -16.67
CA LEU A 241 -9.32 5.50 -15.68
C LEU A 241 -9.92 4.55 -14.62
N PRO A 242 -9.37 3.34 -14.45
CA PRO A 242 -9.94 2.35 -13.54
C PRO A 242 -9.73 2.71 -12.07
N ILE A 243 -10.76 2.46 -11.26
CA ILE A 243 -10.69 2.45 -9.80
C ILE A 243 -10.73 0.98 -9.38
N LEU A 244 -9.58 0.45 -9.04
CA LEU A 244 -9.40 -0.94 -8.65
C LEU A 244 -9.61 -1.09 -7.14
N GLU A 245 -9.95 -2.30 -6.71
CA GLU A 245 -9.95 -2.59 -5.28
C GLU A 245 -8.53 -2.47 -4.71
N ASN A 246 -8.44 -2.12 -3.44
CA ASN A 246 -7.16 -2.04 -2.76
C ASN A 246 -6.44 -3.40 -2.81
N ALA A 247 -5.15 -3.38 -3.01
CA ALA A 247 -4.35 -4.57 -3.25
C ALA A 247 -3.08 -4.55 -2.40
N PRO A 248 -2.48 -5.73 -2.14
CA PRO A 248 -1.14 -5.79 -1.58
C PRO A 248 -0.15 -5.00 -2.43
N PHE A 249 0.71 -4.26 -1.77
CA PHE A 249 1.77 -3.47 -2.37
C PHE A 249 3.12 -4.13 -2.10
N PHE A 250 3.84 -4.47 -3.14
CA PHE A 250 5.18 -5.01 -3.06
C PHE A 250 6.17 -3.87 -3.31
N MET A 251 6.92 -3.51 -2.28
CA MET A 251 7.92 -2.45 -2.39
C MET A 251 9.00 -2.85 -3.40
N ALA A 252 9.29 -1.97 -4.34
CA ALA A 252 10.37 -2.19 -5.31
C ALA A 252 11.74 -2.16 -4.63
N GLU A 253 12.73 -2.68 -5.32
CA GLU A 253 14.12 -2.79 -4.88
C GLU A 253 14.68 -1.42 -4.47
N GLU A 254 15.66 -1.40 -3.56
CA GLU A 254 16.17 -0.18 -2.93
C GLU A 254 16.69 0.88 -3.93
N GLU A 255 17.22 0.44 -5.06
CA GLU A 255 17.67 1.35 -6.13
C GLU A 255 16.54 2.15 -6.76
N HIS A 256 15.30 1.70 -6.66
CA HIS A 256 14.11 2.38 -7.17
C HIS A 256 13.49 3.35 -6.17
N GLN A 257 13.88 3.28 -4.91
CA GLN A 257 13.35 4.16 -3.87
C GLN A 257 14.00 5.54 -3.93
N ASN A 258 13.17 6.59 -3.96
CA ASN A 258 13.62 7.99 -4.06
C ASN A 258 14.54 8.27 -5.28
N TYR A 259 14.32 7.56 -6.39
CA TYR A 259 15.20 7.59 -7.56
C TYR A 259 15.41 9.02 -8.10
N ALA A 260 14.35 9.80 -8.24
CA ALA A 260 14.41 11.18 -8.73
C ALA A 260 15.23 12.12 -7.83
N ILE A 261 15.36 11.80 -6.54
CA ILE A 261 16.20 12.55 -5.58
C ILE A 261 17.64 12.07 -5.64
N LYS A 262 17.86 10.75 -5.59
CA LYS A 262 19.19 10.13 -5.57
C LYS A 262 19.95 10.31 -6.89
N ASN A 263 19.25 10.30 -8.02
CA ASN A 263 19.82 10.29 -9.38
C ASN A 263 19.30 11.47 -10.23
N LYS A 264 19.27 12.66 -9.66
CA LYS A 264 18.62 13.85 -10.21
C LYS A 264 18.99 14.14 -11.68
N GLU A 265 20.29 14.13 -11.99
CA GLU A 265 20.77 14.45 -13.34
C GLU A 265 20.35 13.38 -14.38
N GLU A 266 20.36 12.13 -13.98
CA GLU A 266 19.96 11.01 -14.84
C GLU A 266 18.46 11.00 -15.05
N PHE A 267 17.71 11.21 -13.98
CA PHE A 267 16.26 11.34 -14.03
C PHE A 267 15.81 12.53 -14.91
N GLU A 268 16.48 13.67 -14.85
CA GLU A 268 16.18 14.80 -15.75
C GLU A 268 16.39 14.44 -17.22
N LYS A 269 17.45 13.70 -17.56
CA LYS A 269 17.68 13.19 -18.92
C LYS A 269 16.56 12.24 -19.37
N GLU A 270 16.10 11.37 -18.49
CA GLU A 270 15.00 10.44 -18.76
C GLU A 270 13.68 11.20 -18.98
N LEU A 271 13.39 12.24 -18.20
CA LEU A 271 12.21 13.09 -18.41
C LEU A 271 12.21 13.78 -19.77
N ILE A 272 13.37 14.25 -20.22
CA ILE A 272 13.52 14.86 -21.54
C ILE A 272 13.38 13.79 -22.63
N ALA A 273 14.08 12.67 -22.51
CA ALA A 273 14.04 11.59 -23.49
C ALA A 273 12.65 10.97 -23.65
N SER A 274 11.88 10.92 -22.57
CA SER A 274 10.50 10.43 -22.59
C SER A 274 9.46 11.45 -23.10
N GLY A 275 9.86 12.72 -23.30
CA GLY A 275 8.94 13.80 -23.70
C GLY A 275 8.11 14.39 -22.56
N ARG A 276 8.33 13.95 -21.30
CA ARG A 276 7.65 14.48 -20.11
C ARG A 276 8.12 15.89 -19.76
N LYS A 277 9.36 16.20 -20.06
CA LYS A 277 9.93 17.55 -19.89
C LYS A 277 10.42 18.05 -21.25
N LYS A 278 10.04 19.28 -21.62
CA LYS A 278 10.59 19.96 -22.79
C LYS A 278 11.99 20.49 -22.45
N LEU A 279 12.89 20.51 -23.43
CA LEU A 279 14.23 21.12 -23.35
C LEU A 279 14.15 22.61 -23.01
#